data_218b2b61b4d0bab32d3a34d72b85cbb0
#
_entry.id   218b2b61b4d0bab32d3a34d72b85cbb0
#
_cell.length_a   1.000
_cell.length_b   1.000
_cell.length_c   1.000
_cell.angle_alpha   90.00
_cell.angle_beta   90.00
_cell.angle_gamma   90.00
#
_symmetry.space_group_name_H-M   'P 1'
#
loop_
_entity.id
_entity.type
_entity.pdbx_description
1 polymer ?
#
loop_
_entity_poly.entity_id
_entity_poly.type
_entity_poly.pdbx_seq_one_letter_code
_entity_poly.pdbx_strand_id
1 'polypeptide(L)'
;LVGSEMCIRDRVVFVKKDTPNPAGITKPHTIVIPPRPFMKPSVEDNKEDFVGQTEQISRKFLNGQLSEQQAAEMIGFAAAGNIKKAIAKVNAPPLKASTVRRKRNQYDDKSVTGALTKPLMDSGHLLESVDSKAELT
;
A
#
# COMPACT_ATOMS: atom_id res chain seq x y z
N LEU A 1 -2.59 -3.15 -14.76
CA LEU A 1 -2.70 -1.67 -14.90
C LEU A 1 -3.90 -1.04 -14.20
N VAL A 2 -4.84 -1.82 -13.67
CA VAL A 2 -6.04 -1.31 -12.96
C VAL A 2 -5.73 -0.88 -11.52
N GLY A 3 -4.63 -1.35 -10.93
CA GLY A 3 -4.25 -1.05 -9.55
C GLY A 3 -3.61 0.33 -9.32
N SER A 4 -2.91 0.88 -10.31
CA SER A 4 -2.18 2.13 -10.15
C SER A 4 -3.09 3.37 -10.17
N GLU A 5 -4.19 3.32 -10.90
CA GLU A 5 -5.14 4.44 -10.96
C GLU A 5 -5.95 4.61 -9.65
N MET A 6 -6.19 3.54 -8.91
CA MET A 6 -6.91 3.61 -7.63
C MET A 6 -6.12 4.35 -6.53
N CYS A 7 -4.80 4.44 -6.66
CA CYS A 7 -3.95 5.11 -5.68
C CYS A 7 -3.76 6.61 -5.97
N ILE A 8 -4.15 7.09 -7.16
CA ILE A 8 -3.79 8.44 -7.64
C ILE A 8 -5.01 9.35 -7.78
N ARG A 9 -6.23 8.81 -7.93
CA ARG A 9 -7.44 9.60 -8.16
C ARG A 9 -8.37 9.62 -6.96
N ASP A 10 -8.96 10.79 -6.73
CA ASP A 10 -10.11 10.93 -5.85
C ASP A 10 -11.25 10.04 -6.35
N ARG A 11 -11.77 9.21 -5.46
CA ARG A 11 -12.91 8.37 -5.79
C ARG A 11 -14.18 9.00 -5.25
N VAL A 12 -15.06 9.37 -6.16
CA VAL A 12 -16.41 9.81 -5.83
C VAL A 12 -17.32 8.58 -5.82
N VAL A 13 -17.90 8.28 -4.67
CA VAL A 13 -18.86 7.19 -4.52
C VAL A 13 -20.24 7.78 -4.27
N PHE A 14 -21.18 7.45 -5.15
CA PHE A 14 -22.58 7.79 -4.99
C PHE A 14 -23.28 6.69 -4.19
N VAL A 15 -23.84 7.04 -3.02
CA VAL A 15 -24.69 6.12 -2.28
C VAL A 15 -26.11 6.24 -2.82
N LYS A 16 -26.66 5.14 -3.30
CA LYS A 16 -28.03 5.10 -3.81
C LYS A 16 -29.03 5.42 -2.67
N LYS A 17 -30.17 6.02 -3.07
CA LYS A 17 -31.33 6.16 -2.19
C LYS A 17 -31.75 4.79 -1.64
N ASP A 18 -32.23 4.77 -0.42
CA ASP A 18 -32.78 3.58 0.23
C ASP A 18 -31.77 2.46 0.56
N THR A 19 -30.49 2.80 0.71
CA THR A 19 -29.51 1.84 1.21
C THR A 19 -29.77 1.56 2.70
N PRO A 20 -30.05 0.30 3.09
CA PRO A 20 -30.28 -0.06 4.49
C PRO A 20 -29.05 0.27 5.35
N ASN A 21 -29.27 0.90 6.49
CA ASN A 21 -28.23 1.22 7.45
C ASN A 21 -28.79 0.94 8.86
N PRO A 22 -28.02 0.41 9.82
CA PRO A 22 -28.46 0.19 11.20
C PRO A 22 -29.06 1.42 11.88
N ALA A 23 -28.73 2.64 11.41
CA ALA A 23 -29.28 3.91 11.89
C ALA A 23 -30.47 4.43 11.09
N GLY A 24 -31.03 3.65 10.14
CA GLY A 24 -32.14 4.04 9.28
C GLY A 24 -31.77 4.09 7.79
N ILE A 25 -32.64 4.72 6.98
CA ILE A 25 -32.44 4.84 5.53
C ILE A 25 -31.43 5.95 5.24
N THR A 26 -30.36 5.62 4.52
CA THR A 26 -29.34 6.58 4.12
C THR A 26 -29.84 7.45 2.96
N LYS A 27 -29.88 8.76 3.17
CA LYS A 27 -30.16 9.72 2.09
C LYS A 27 -29.05 9.69 1.02
N PRO A 28 -29.39 9.93 -0.25
CA PRO A 28 -28.36 10.02 -1.29
C PRO A 28 -27.34 11.12 -0.93
N HIS A 29 -26.07 10.78 -0.95
CA HIS A 29 -24.99 11.73 -0.70
C HIS A 29 -23.73 11.34 -1.49
N THR A 30 -22.88 12.31 -1.73
CA THR A 30 -21.59 12.11 -2.37
C THR A 30 -20.51 11.93 -1.32
N ILE A 31 -19.74 10.87 -1.44
CA ILE A 31 -18.56 10.62 -0.62
C ILE A 31 -17.33 10.84 -1.49
N VAL A 32 -16.50 11.79 -1.09
CA VAL A 32 -15.18 12.01 -1.69
C VAL A 32 -14.14 11.28 -0.86
N ILE A 33 -13.44 10.34 -1.49
CA ILE A 33 -12.33 9.59 -0.87
C ILE A 33 -11.04 10.21 -1.40
N PRO A 34 -10.25 10.88 -0.56
CA PRO A 34 -9.03 11.52 -1.00
C PRO A 34 -7.97 10.48 -1.41
N PRO A 35 -7.13 10.78 -2.41
CA PRO A 35 -6.06 9.88 -2.84
C PRO A 35 -5.02 9.69 -1.75
N ARG A 36 -4.46 8.50 -1.70
CA ARG A 36 -3.36 8.15 -0.78
C ARG A 36 -2.27 7.46 -1.59
N PRO A 37 -1.49 8.22 -2.37
CA PRO A 37 -0.44 7.65 -3.19
C PRO A 37 0.66 7.05 -2.31
N PHE A 38 1.10 5.85 -2.63
CA PHE A 38 2.21 5.18 -1.96
C PHE A 38 3.28 4.70 -2.97
N MET A 39 2.90 4.39 -4.20
CA MET A 39 3.83 3.87 -5.21
C MET A 39 4.83 4.95 -5.65
N LYS A 40 4.34 6.11 -6.09
CA LYS A 40 5.21 7.19 -6.56
C LYS A 40 6.15 7.68 -5.47
N PRO A 41 5.69 8.03 -4.24
CA PRO A 41 6.59 8.39 -3.15
C PRO A 41 7.57 7.27 -2.78
N SER A 42 7.18 5.99 -2.86
CA SER A 42 8.08 4.89 -2.53
C SER A 42 9.29 4.83 -3.46
N VAL A 43 9.13 5.20 -4.72
CA VAL A 43 10.22 5.23 -5.69
C VAL A 43 11.04 6.52 -5.55
N GLU A 44 10.37 7.67 -5.43
CA GLU A 44 11.04 8.98 -5.34
C GLU A 44 11.86 9.12 -4.06
N ASP A 45 11.29 8.76 -2.90
CA ASP A 45 11.94 8.91 -1.60
C ASP A 45 13.09 7.92 -1.35
N ASN A 46 13.07 6.77 -2.04
CA ASN A 46 14.09 5.73 -1.86
C ASN A 46 14.95 5.54 -3.12
N LYS A 47 14.96 6.49 -4.04
CA LYS A 47 15.68 6.38 -5.31
C LYS A 47 17.17 6.14 -5.13
N GLU A 48 17.81 6.89 -4.25
CA GLU A 48 19.26 6.78 -3.99
C GLU A 48 19.60 5.44 -3.34
N ASP A 49 18.83 5.03 -2.34
CA ASP A 49 18.99 3.73 -1.69
C ASP A 49 18.79 2.58 -2.68
N PHE A 50 17.79 2.68 -3.55
CA PHE A 50 17.51 1.68 -4.55
C PHE A 50 18.64 1.57 -5.59
N VAL A 51 19.17 2.70 -6.05
CA VAL A 51 20.32 2.73 -6.97
C VAL A 51 21.55 2.10 -6.30
N GLY A 52 21.86 2.47 -5.05
CA GLY A 52 22.97 1.90 -4.31
C GLY A 52 22.88 0.39 -4.10
N GLN A 53 21.68 -0.10 -3.75
CA GLN A 53 21.44 -1.54 -3.61
C GLN A 53 21.58 -2.27 -4.94
N THR A 54 21.01 -1.73 -6.01
CA THR A 54 21.10 -2.31 -7.35
C THR A 54 22.56 -2.36 -7.83
N GLU A 55 23.34 -1.33 -7.58
CA GLU A 55 24.75 -1.29 -7.91
C GLU A 55 25.55 -2.38 -7.16
N GLN A 56 25.31 -2.56 -5.87
CA GLN A 56 25.96 -3.61 -5.08
C GLN A 56 25.61 -5.01 -5.57
N ILE A 57 24.33 -5.26 -5.91
CA ILE A 57 23.88 -6.54 -6.45
C ILE A 57 24.51 -6.80 -7.81
N SER A 58 24.53 -5.77 -8.68
CA SER A 58 25.14 -5.87 -10.00
C SER A 58 26.64 -6.17 -9.93
N ARG A 59 27.37 -5.56 -9.01
CA ARG A 59 28.79 -5.87 -8.76
C ARG A 59 29.00 -7.32 -8.35
N LYS A 60 28.16 -7.85 -7.46
CA LYS A 60 28.24 -9.27 -7.05
C LYS A 60 27.93 -10.22 -8.20
N PHE A 61 26.95 -9.88 -9.03
CA PHE A 61 26.62 -10.63 -10.24
C PHE A 61 27.80 -10.66 -11.22
N LEU A 62 28.39 -9.52 -11.54
CA LEU A 62 29.54 -9.41 -12.44
C LEU A 62 30.78 -10.16 -11.93
N ASN A 63 30.93 -10.27 -10.61
CA ASN A 63 32.00 -11.03 -9.96
C ASN A 63 31.71 -12.54 -9.89
N GLY A 64 30.61 -13.01 -10.47
CA GLY A 64 30.22 -14.43 -10.46
C GLY A 64 29.73 -14.94 -9.08
N GLN A 65 29.45 -14.06 -8.13
CA GLN A 65 28.98 -14.43 -6.79
C GLN A 65 27.47 -14.70 -6.72
N LEU A 66 26.73 -14.23 -7.71
CA LEU A 66 25.28 -14.40 -7.82
C LEU A 66 24.92 -14.88 -9.22
N SER A 67 23.90 -15.72 -9.31
CA SER A 67 23.25 -16.03 -10.60
C SER A 67 22.36 -14.87 -11.05
N GLU A 68 22.03 -14.84 -12.33
CA GLU A 68 21.11 -13.84 -12.90
C GLU A 68 19.75 -13.84 -12.18
N GLN A 69 19.20 -15.03 -11.95
CA GLN A 69 17.95 -15.22 -11.21
C GLN A 69 18.03 -14.64 -9.80
N GLN A 70 19.10 -14.95 -9.07
CA GLN A 70 19.29 -14.44 -7.71
C GLN A 70 19.45 -12.93 -7.67
N ALA A 71 20.16 -12.35 -8.64
CA ALA A 71 20.32 -10.89 -8.73
C ALA A 71 18.97 -10.22 -8.99
N ALA A 72 18.18 -10.73 -9.93
CA ALA A 72 16.86 -10.21 -10.24
C ALA A 72 15.89 -10.32 -9.05
N GLU A 73 15.88 -11.46 -8.35
CA GLU A 73 15.05 -11.66 -7.15
C GLU A 73 15.42 -10.70 -6.01
N MET A 74 16.72 -10.48 -5.78
CA MET A 74 17.19 -9.55 -4.75
C MET A 74 16.78 -8.10 -5.05
N ILE A 75 16.85 -7.66 -6.31
CA ILE A 75 16.41 -6.33 -6.72
C ILE A 75 14.88 -6.19 -6.53
N GLY A 76 14.13 -7.20 -6.97
CA GLY A 76 12.68 -7.24 -6.79
C GLY A 76 12.27 -7.20 -5.32
N PHE A 77 12.93 -7.99 -4.47
CA PHE A 77 12.67 -8.02 -3.03
C PHE A 77 12.95 -6.66 -2.36
N ALA A 78 14.04 -5.98 -2.75
CA ALA A 78 14.36 -4.65 -2.25
C ALA A 78 13.28 -3.63 -2.64
N ALA A 79 12.80 -3.68 -3.89
CA ALA A 79 11.72 -2.80 -4.38
C ALA A 79 10.41 -3.06 -3.62
N ALA A 80 10.00 -4.32 -3.46
CA ALA A 80 8.81 -4.71 -2.71
C ALA A 80 8.90 -4.24 -1.25
N GLY A 81 10.07 -4.37 -0.61
CA GLY A 81 10.32 -3.90 0.74
C GLY A 81 10.13 -2.37 0.88
N ASN A 82 10.61 -1.59 -0.09
CA ASN A 82 10.44 -0.13 -0.10
C ASN A 82 8.97 0.28 -0.27
N ILE A 83 8.23 -0.43 -1.13
CA ILE A 83 6.78 -0.19 -1.29
C ILE A 83 6.04 -0.52 0.01
N LYS A 84 6.32 -1.64 0.67
CA LYS A 84 5.74 -2.00 1.97
C LYS A 84 6.01 -0.94 3.04
N LYS A 85 7.24 -0.42 3.11
CA LYS A 85 7.60 0.69 4.01
C LYS A 85 6.81 1.96 3.69
N ALA A 86 6.63 2.29 2.40
CA ALA A 86 5.85 3.45 1.99
C ALA A 86 4.38 3.31 2.39
N ILE A 87 3.74 2.16 2.17
CA ILE A 87 2.37 1.88 2.63
C ILE A 87 2.25 2.11 4.13
N ALA A 88 3.21 1.60 4.91
CA ALA A 88 3.21 1.76 6.36
C ALA A 88 3.42 3.20 6.84
N LYS A 89 4.10 4.04 6.05
CA LYS A 89 4.35 5.46 6.35
C LYS A 89 3.17 6.36 6.03
N VAL A 90 2.23 5.96 5.17
CA VAL A 90 1.09 6.80 4.76
C VAL A 90 0.18 7.09 5.94
N ASN A 91 0.16 8.34 6.38
CA ASN A 91 -0.69 8.83 7.46
C ASN A 91 -1.65 9.95 7.02
N ALA A 92 -1.41 10.54 5.84
CA ALA A 92 -2.19 11.65 5.29
C ALA A 92 -2.84 11.25 3.95
N PRO A 93 -4.05 11.72 3.67
CA PRO A 93 -4.97 12.35 4.62
C PRO A 93 -5.47 11.35 5.68
N PRO A 94 -5.73 11.81 6.91
CA PRO A 94 -6.12 10.92 8.01
C PRO A 94 -7.49 10.29 7.77
N LEU A 95 -7.74 9.17 8.43
CA LEU A 95 -9.06 8.53 8.41
C LEU A 95 -10.08 9.37 9.18
N LYS A 96 -11.32 9.37 8.69
CA LYS A 96 -12.45 9.93 9.44
C LYS A 96 -12.65 9.18 10.76
N ALA A 97 -13.06 9.87 11.81
CA ALA A 97 -13.30 9.28 13.13
C ALA A 97 -14.27 8.09 13.08
N SER A 98 -15.29 8.15 12.22
CA SER A 98 -16.24 7.06 12.00
C SER A 98 -15.56 5.79 11.44
N THR A 99 -14.57 5.94 10.55
CA THR A 99 -13.81 4.82 10.00
C THR A 99 -12.91 4.21 11.07
N VAL A 100 -12.23 5.03 11.86
CA VAL A 100 -11.38 4.55 12.97
C VAL A 100 -12.23 3.79 13.99
N ARG A 101 -13.41 4.31 14.34
CA ARG A 101 -14.35 3.65 15.25
C ARG A 101 -14.81 2.29 14.69
N ARG A 102 -15.13 2.22 13.38
CA ARG A 102 -15.51 0.96 12.73
C ARG A 102 -14.37 -0.06 12.79
N LYS A 103 -13.14 0.34 12.49
CA LYS A 103 -11.96 -0.54 12.60
C LYS A 103 -11.79 -1.06 14.01
N ARG A 104 -11.91 -0.20 15.03
CA ARG A 104 -11.81 -0.60 16.43
C ARG A 104 -12.85 -1.65 16.82
N ASN A 105 -14.09 -1.53 16.31
CA ASN A 105 -15.15 -2.48 16.58
C ASN A 105 -14.98 -3.81 15.81
N GLN A 106 -14.27 -3.78 14.69
CA GLN A 106 -14.05 -4.95 13.83
C GLN A 106 -12.84 -5.77 14.28
N TYR A 107 -11.81 -5.11 14.80
CA TYR A 107 -10.59 -5.75 15.26
C TYR A 107 -10.51 -5.63 16.77
N ASP A 108 -10.46 -6.75 17.46
CA ASP A 108 -10.30 -6.78 18.91
C ASP A 108 -9.00 -6.05 19.29
N ASP A 109 -9.07 -5.14 20.25
CA ASP A 109 -8.10 -4.05 20.54
C ASP A 109 -6.64 -4.52 20.81
N LYS A 110 -6.41 -5.82 20.89
CA LYS A 110 -5.11 -6.39 21.32
C LYS A 110 -4.12 -6.68 20.21
N SER A 111 -4.54 -6.80 18.96
CA SER A 111 -3.66 -7.29 17.88
C SER A 111 -3.19 -6.22 16.88
N VAL A 112 -3.77 -5.02 16.86
CA VAL A 112 -3.58 -4.06 15.76
C VAL A 112 -3.36 -2.62 16.24
N THR A 113 -2.75 -2.44 17.40
CA THR A 113 -2.63 -1.13 18.08
C THR A 113 -2.00 0.00 17.26
N GLY A 114 -1.29 -0.27 16.18
CA GLY A 114 -0.70 0.77 15.33
C GLY A 114 -1.41 0.98 13.98
N ALA A 115 -2.22 0.03 13.55
CA ALA A 115 -2.82 0.04 12.21
C ALA A 115 -4.22 0.68 12.16
N LEU A 116 -4.90 0.83 13.30
CA LEU A 116 -6.27 1.36 13.37
C LEU A 116 -6.42 2.76 12.78
N THR A 117 -5.40 3.61 12.93
CA THR A 117 -5.40 4.99 12.43
C THR A 117 -4.79 5.12 11.04
N LYS A 118 -4.10 4.08 10.54
CA LYS A 118 -3.41 4.12 9.25
C LYS A 118 -4.38 3.90 8.09
N PRO A 119 -4.37 4.79 7.08
CA PRO A 119 -5.33 4.74 5.98
C PRO A 119 -5.27 3.48 5.12
N LEU A 120 -4.08 3.00 4.82
CA LEU A 120 -3.86 1.87 3.90
C LEU A 120 -3.73 0.51 4.61
N MET A 121 -3.80 0.49 5.93
CA MET A 121 -3.72 -0.73 6.74
C MET A 121 -5.10 -1.03 7.33
N ASP A 122 -5.77 -2.03 6.80
CA ASP A 122 -7.01 -2.57 7.36
C ASP A 122 -6.79 -4.02 7.82
N SER A 123 -7.00 -5.01 6.96
CA SER A 123 -6.72 -6.42 7.23
C SER A 123 -5.25 -6.83 7.02
N GLY A 124 -4.42 -5.96 6.46
CA GLY A 124 -3.05 -6.29 6.07
C GLY A 124 -2.90 -6.80 4.63
N HIS A 125 -4.00 -7.18 3.96
CA HIS A 125 -3.96 -7.75 2.61
C HIS A 125 -3.20 -6.91 1.60
N LEU A 126 -3.32 -5.57 1.64
CA LEU A 126 -2.56 -4.71 0.73
C LEU A 126 -1.05 -4.87 0.94
N LEU A 127 -0.62 -4.97 2.19
CA LEU A 127 0.79 -5.12 2.53
C LEU A 127 1.32 -6.51 2.12
N GLU A 128 0.51 -7.54 2.32
CA GLU A 128 0.83 -8.92 1.99
C GLU A 128 0.85 -9.16 0.47
N SER A 129 -0.05 -8.50 -0.28
CA SER A 129 -0.15 -8.63 -1.73
C SER A 129 1.01 -7.99 -2.51
N VAL A 130 1.82 -7.15 -1.86
CA VAL A 130 3.02 -6.60 -2.48
C VAL A 130 4.11 -7.65 -2.44
N ASP A 131 4.39 -8.24 -3.58
CA ASP A 131 5.44 -9.23 -3.77
C ASP A 131 6.22 -8.95 -5.05
N SER A 132 7.34 -9.62 -5.23
CA SER A 132 8.17 -9.54 -6.42
C SER A 132 8.39 -10.92 -7.01
N LYS A 133 8.32 -11.00 -8.33
CA LYS A 133 8.64 -12.22 -9.08
C LYS A 133 9.60 -11.87 -10.19
N ALA A 134 10.72 -12.56 -10.25
CA ALA A 134 11.67 -12.46 -11.35
C ALA A 134 11.42 -13.64 -12.31
N GLU A 135 11.18 -13.35 -13.57
CA GLU A 135 11.07 -14.33 -14.65
C GLU A 135 12.16 -14.03 -15.66
N LEU A 136 13.03 -15.00 -15.90
CA LEU A 136 14.01 -14.95 -16.97
C LEU A 136 13.33 -15.47 -18.24
N THR A 137 13.35 -14.69 -19.29
CA THR A 137 12.85 -15.06 -20.64
C THR A 137 13.99 -15.62 -21.48
#